data_5f9be6cc501d2112b56a8eafb0a6b40b
#
_entry.id   5f9be6cc501d2112b56a8eafb0a6b40b
#
_cell.length_a   1.000
_cell.length_b   1.000
_cell.length_c   1.000
_cell.angle_alpha   90.00
_cell.angle_beta   90.00
_cell.angle_gamma   90.00
#
_symmetry.space_group_name_H-M   'P 1'
#
loop_
_entity.id
_entity.type
_entity.pdbx_description
1 polymer ?
#
loop_
_entity_poly.entity_id
_entity_poly.type
_entity_poly.pdbx_seq_one_letter_code
_entity_poly.pdbx_strand_id
1 'polypeptide(L)'
;MDKRTLMAVVLSVVVITVGFMVQNALFPPPEQQTARQSGEQGTQQSDQSADSGEFQTTDPIEGEPDQGNTAGIESSGSEAEQAVAPEGAVLPVPADDISDETRTYRNDTVAVTFSPRGGTVTSYRLLDHEGAQGPVEMIQGSPEDPDAFDLHFGSEQWPEVDALFRYRSTTQANTVEFYRDFYVQGRQDAPFTIVKTYKFQPEEYLFELHVTIEHSVNEFIPLNFNDIAYTLGFGPQMGPEFTELDGRNEYRRYYAYADGGRSDHNPGSNGTTDVTERVDWAGIVGKYFTVIAIPDATDYGITYSTQPEPGVPEASKLFLSRPVIRSSANTDVFRFYVGPKVGRGLSSYNDADNNAWGLEGLQLNEALDSRFLLGWLENILKTVLNLIYQVVPNFGVAIIILVFIVKALMFPLTKKSYESTARMQELQPKIQELREKYKDNSQKMNQEMAALYKKEGVNPLGGCLPLLLQLPFFIAMFGLFNNHFDLRGATFIPGWVGDLSQPDTVAEFGFNIPFIGSELHLLPVIFLGTQLATSRLMQTSASSGTQMKIITYVLPTVFFFVLYNMPSGLMVYWISTNIITAAQQYYNTKIKRPQQKKAQEEQQQSQKARKAKPAKAK
;
A
#
# COMPACT_ATOMS: atom_id res chain seq x y z
N MET A 1 -1.90 -3.60 -3.63
CA MET A 1 -1.20 -3.23 -4.89
C MET A 1 -2.03 -2.18 -5.58
N ASP A 2 -1.44 -1.01 -5.80
CA ASP A 2 -2.09 0.07 -6.54
C ASP A 2 -2.58 -0.44 -7.90
N LYS A 3 -3.79 0.00 -8.34
CA LYS A 3 -4.37 -0.39 -9.63
C LYS A 3 -3.40 -0.17 -10.81
N ARG A 4 -2.56 0.87 -10.72
CA ARG A 4 -1.54 1.19 -11.74
C ARG A 4 -0.36 0.20 -11.72
N THR A 5 0.09 -0.24 -10.55
CA THR A 5 1.16 -1.24 -10.41
C THR A 5 0.66 -2.63 -10.80
N LEU A 6 -0.58 -2.98 -10.41
CA LEU A 6 -1.24 -4.19 -10.90
C LEU A 6 -1.39 -4.13 -12.42
N MET A 7 -1.77 -2.96 -12.95
CA MET A 7 -1.93 -2.74 -14.39
C MET A 7 -0.57 -2.82 -15.13
N ALA A 8 0.52 -2.30 -14.54
CA ALA A 8 1.87 -2.43 -15.11
C ALA A 8 2.37 -3.88 -15.10
N VAL A 9 2.14 -4.63 -14.02
CA VAL A 9 2.46 -6.07 -13.94
C VAL A 9 1.56 -6.86 -14.89
N VAL A 10 0.25 -6.58 -14.92
CA VAL A 10 -0.69 -7.20 -15.86
C VAL A 10 -0.35 -6.82 -17.29
N LEU A 11 -0.01 -5.56 -17.57
CA LEU A 11 0.41 -5.11 -18.91
C LEU A 11 1.72 -5.81 -19.33
N SER A 12 2.68 -5.99 -18.41
CA SER A 12 3.91 -6.74 -18.67
C SER A 12 3.62 -8.22 -18.95
N VAL A 13 2.72 -8.83 -18.18
CA VAL A 13 2.26 -10.21 -18.41
C VAL A 13 1.46 -10.29 -19.72
N VAL A 14 0.58 -9.33 -20.00
CA VAL A 14 -0.18 -9.23 -21.25
C VAL A 14 0.76 -9.04 -22.45
N VAL A 15 1.73 -8.16 -22.38
CA VAL A 15 2.73 -7.95 -23.44
C VAL A 15 3.55 -9.22 -23.68
N ILE A 16 3.92 -9.95 -22.64
CA ILE A 16 4.60 -11.24 -22.74
C ILE A 16 3.66 -12.30 -23.34
N THR A 17 2.41 -12.37 -22.86
CA THR A 17 1.41 -13.34 -23.33
C THR A 17 0.96 -13.04 -24.76
N VAL A 18 0.73 -11.77 -25.10
CA VAL A 18 0.43 -11.32 -26.47
C VAL A 18 1.64 -11.56 -27.37
N GLY A 19 2.87 -11.35 -26.88
CA GLY A 19 4.10 -11.72 -27.60
C GLY A 19 4.14 -13.21 -27.92
N PHE A 20 3.77 -14.08 -26.98
CA PHE A 20 3.65 -15.53 -27.22
C PHE A 20 2.46 -15.89 -28.12
N MET A 21 1.29 -15.23 -27.98
CA MET A 21 0.14 -15.45 -28.87
C MET A 21 0.43 -15.00 -30.30
N VAL A 22 1.03 -13.82 -30.47
CA VAL A 22 1.46 -13.33 -31.81
C VAL A 22 2.54 -14.26 -32.40
N GLN A 23 3.44 -14.78 -31.54
CA GLN A 23 4.41 -15.79 -31.99
C GLN A 23 3.73 -17.09 -32.43
N ASN A 24 2.72 -17.57 -31.67
CA ASN A 24 1.97 -18.78 -32.06
C ASN A 24 1.03 -18.55 -33.26
N ALA A 25 0.48 -17.33 -33.40
CA ALA A 25 -0.36 -16.96 -34.55
C ALA A 25 0.46 -16.78 -35.85
N LEU A 26 1.65 -16.17 -35.74
CA LEU A 26 2.56 -15.99 -36.88
C LEU A 26 3.43 -17.24 -37.19
N PHE A 27 3.61 -18.11 -36.18
CA PHE A 27 4.39 -19.33 -36.24
C PHE A 27 3.66 -20.46 -35.51
N PRO A 28 2.51 -20.95 -36.00
CA PRO A 28 1.78 -22.03 -35.32
C PRO A 28 2.65 -23.27 -35.19
N PRO A 29 2.59 -23.99 -34.04
CA PRO A 29 3.27 -25.28 -33.89
C PRO A 29 2.70 -26.24 -34.92
N PRO A 30 3.52 -27.15 -35.51
CA PRO A 30 3.04 -28.14 -36.47
C PRO A 30 1.99 -29.02 -35.79
N GLU A 31 0.81 -29.12 -36.42
CA GLU A 31 -0.22 -30.08 -36.01
C GLU A 31 0.39 -31.48 -35.98
N GLN A 32 0.32 -32.14 -34.83
CA GLN A 32 0.60 -33.56 -34.73
C GLN A 32 -0.52 -34.29 -35.45
N GLN A 33 -0.24 -34.80 -36.63
CA GLN A 33 -1.08 -35.80 -37.29
C GLN A 33 -1.11 -37.04 -36.36
N THR A 34 -2.14 -37.18 -35.57
CA THR A 34 -2.52 -38.42 -34.93
C THR A 34 -2.93 -39.39 -36.03
N ALA A 35 -2.09 -40.40 -36.25
CA ALA A 35 -2.40 -41.53 -37.09
C ALA A 35 -3.72 -42.16 -36.64
N ARG A 36 -4.73 -42.12 -37.51
CA ARG A 36 -5.97 -42.88 -37.37
C ARG A 36 -5.60 -44.37 -37.47
N GLN A 37 -5.73 -45.09 -36.37
CA GLN A 37 -6.04 -46.50 -36.41
C GLN A 37 -7.52 -46.69 -36.11
N SER A 38 -8.16 -47.26 -37.10
CA SER A 38 -9.54 -47.71 -37.16
C SER A 38 -9.87 -48.75 -36.06
N GLY A 39 -11.02 -48.62 -35.46
CA GLY A 39 -11.68 -49.60 -34.59
C GLY A 39 -13.12 -49.20 -34.39
N GLU A 40 -14.02 -49.91 -35.12
CA GLU A 40 -15.47 -49.79 -35.13
C GLU A 40 -16.14 -50.13 -33.79
N GLN A 41 -17.33 -49.57 -33.67
CA GLN A 41 -18.56 -49.94 -32.89
C GLN A 41 -18.85 -48.96 -31.77
N GLY A 42 -20.01 -48.38 -31.66
CA GLY A 42 -21.36 -48.54 -32.06
C GLY A 42 -22.28 -47.60 -31.29
N THR A 43 -23.20 -46.97 -32.05
CA THR A 43 -24.57 -46.57 -31.73
C THR A 43 -24.96 -45.96 -30.36
N GLN A 44 -25.49 -44.76 -30.31
CA GLN A 44 -26.89 -44.27 -30.21
C GLN A 44 -26.89 -42.84 -29.72
N GLN A 45 -27.29 -41.91 -30.51
CA GLN A 45 -28.54 -41.14 -30.67
C GLN A 45 -29.21 -40.63 -29.39
N SER A 46 -29.24 -39.31 -29.23
CA SER A 46 -30.49 -38.56 -29.11
C SER A 46 -30.26 -37.06 -29.23
N ASP A 47 -31.06 -36.49 -30.12
CA ASP A 47 -31.32 -35.09 -30.43
C ASP A 47 -31.90 -34.30 -29.25
N GLN A 48 -31.68 -32.99 -29.27
CA GLN A 48 -32.66 -31.90 -29.28
C GLN A 48 -31.97 -30.56 -29.09
N SER A 49 -31.85 -29.81 -30.14
CA SER A 49 -32.59 -28.61 -30.64
C SER A 49 -32.74 -27.44 -29.68
N ALA A 50 -32.11 -26.35 -30.09
CA ALA A 50 -32.46 -24.93 -30.17
C ALA A 50 -33.71 -24.45 -29.49
N ASP A 51 -33.64 -23.29 -28.82
CA ASP A 51 -34.43 -22.15 -29.26
C ASP A 51 -33.92 -20.82 -28.66
N SER A 52 -33.93 -19.80 -29.49
CA SER A 52 -33.67 -18.40 -29.24
C SER A 52 -34.96 -17.73 -28.74
N GLY A 53 -34.86 -16.93 -27.69
CA GLY A 53 -35.97 -16.11 -27.16
C GLY A 53 -35.54 -14.68 -26.85
N GLU A 54 -35.89 -13.81 -27.75
CA GLU A 54 -35.90 -12.36 -27.69
C GLU A 54 -36.88 -11.87 -26.63
N PHE A 55 -36.52 -10.91 -25.76
CA PHE A 55 -37.47 -10.22 -24.89
C PHE A 55 -37.55 -8.74 -25.22
N GLN A 56 -38.72 -8.37 -25.67
CA GLN A 56 -39.19 -7.00 -25.90
C GLN A 56 -39.55 -6.30 -24.58
N THR A 57 -39.29 -5.02 -24.58
CA THR A 57 -39.77 -3.98 -23.65
C THR A 57 -41.28 -3.78 -23.71
N THR A 58 -41.91 -3.58 -22.55
CA THR A 58 -43.16 -2.77 -22.43
C THR A 58 -43.20 -2.04 -21.09
N ASP A 59 -43.50 -0.75 -21.16
CA ASP A 59 -43.75 0.25 -20.13
C ASP A 59 -45.18 0.17 -19.55
N PRO A 60 -45.60 1.11 -18.68
CA PRO A 60 -46.12 0.86 -17.33
C PRO A 60 -47.65 0.97 -17.21
N ILE A 61 -48.19 0.51 -16.09
CA ILE A 61 -49.58 0.79 -15.71
C ILE A 61 -49.64 1.31 -14.26
N GLU A 62 -50.19 2.51 -14.13
CA GLU A 62 -50.70 3.15 -12.92
C GLU A 62 -51.89 2.38 -12.31
N GLY A 63 -52.03 2.47 -11.00
CA GLY A 63 -53.24 2.04 -10.30
C GLY A 63 -53.19 2.34 -8.81
N GLU A 64 -53.91 3.36 -8.42
CA GLU A 64 -54.20 3.85 -7.07
C GLU A 64 -55.21 2.95 -6.29
N PRO A 65 -55.61 3.30 -5.06
CA PRO A 65 -55.49 2.44 -3.88
C PRO A 65 -56.81 1.84 -3.42
N ASP A 66 -56.74 0.82 -2.57
CA ASP A 66 -57.94 0.44 -1.80
C ASP A 66 -57.64 0.21 -0.31
N GLN A 67 -58.54 0.74 0.51
CA GLN A 67 -58.59 0.71 1.97
C GLN A 67 -59.20 -0.60 2.47
N GLY A 68 -58.71 -1.09 3.59
CA GLY A 68 -59.46 -2.19 4.26
C GLY A 68 -58.78 -2.73 5.53
N ASN A 69 -58.93 -2.03 6.60
CA ASN A 69 -59.49 -2.36 7.92
C ASN A 69 -59.11 -3.67 8.67
N THR A 70 -58.62 -3.43 9.90
CA THR A 70 -58.85 -4.08 11.20
C THR A 70 -58.29 -5.47 11.50
N ALA A 71 -57.46 -5.57 12.52
CA ALA A 71 -57.81 -6.04 13.85
C ALA A 71 -56.61 -6.15 14.78
N GLY A 72 -56.75 -5.65 15.97
CA GLY A 72 -55.71 -5.50 16.99
C GLY A 72 -55.25 -6.81 17.62
N ILE A 73 -54.03 -6.76 18.12
CA ILE A 73 -53.55 -7.54 19.26
C ILE A 73 -52.88 -6.56 20.21
N GLU A 74 -53.50 -6.30 21.33
CA GLU A 74 -52.92 -5.60 22.47
C GLU A 74 -51.79 -6.46 23.04
N SER A 75 -50.58 -5.93 22.95
CA SER A 75 -49.43 -6.37 23.77
C SER A 75 -49.01 -5.21 24.63
N SER A 76 -49.30 -5.31 25.90
CA SER A 76 -48.83 -4.40 26.95
C SER A 76 -47.27 -4.48 27.03
N GLY A 77 -46.61 -3.61 26.26
CA GLY A 77 -45.17 -3.30 26.41
C GLY A 77 -45.02 -2.00 27.19
N SER A 78 -44.21 -1.99 28.22
CA SER A 78 -43.82 -0.80 28.99
C SER A 78 -43.47 0.33 28.04
N GLU A 79 -44.12 1.47 28.19
CA GLU A 79 -43.75 2.72 27.52
C GLU A 79 -42.33 3.07 27.95
N ALA A 80 -41.32 2.75 27.09
CA ALA A 80 -40.04 3.39 27.13
C ALA A 80 -40.29 4.84 26.70
N GLU A 81 -40.22 5.75 27.67
CA GLU A 81 -40.26 7.19 27.48
C GLU A 81 -39.29 7.56 26.34
N GLN A 82 -39.82 7.89 25.16
CA GLN A 82 -38.99 8.31 24.01
C GLN A 82 -38.29 9.59 24.43
N ALA A 83 -36.99 9.60 24.40
CA ALA A 83 -36.18 10.81 24.57
C ALA A 83 -36.60 11.82 23.49
N VAL A 84 -37.23 12.91 23.93
CA VAL A 84 -37.78 13.96 23.03
C VAL A 84 -36.59 14.71 22.43
N ALA A 85 -36.54 14.87 21.11
CA ALA A 85 -35.58 15.74 20.44
C ALA A 85 -35.63 17.16 21.02
N PRO A 86 -34.51 17.84 21.26
CA PRO A 86 -34.56 19.19 21.77
C PRO A 86 -35.26 20.12 20.77
N GLU A 87 -36.35 20.75 21.18
CA GLU A 87 -37.08 21.75 20.36
C GLU A 87 -36.31 23.07 20.19
N GLY A 88 -35.04 23.15 20.64
CA GLY A 88 -34.22 24.36 20.61
C GLY A 88 -32.73 24.11 20.39
N ALA A 89 -31.99 25.13 19.96
CA ALA A 89 -30.55 25.12 19.83
C ALA A 89 -29.85 24.87 21.18
N VAL A 90 -28.76 24.12 21.15
CA VAL A 90 -27.87 24.00 22.32
C VAL A 90 -26.93 25.21 22.34
N LEU A 91 -26.91 25.93 23.45
CA LEU A 91 -26.17 27.17 23.61
C LEU A 91 -25.23 27.06 24.81
N PRO A 92 -24.04 27.66 24.77
CA PRO A 92 -23.18 27.74 25.94
C PRO A 92 -23.77 28.65 27.00
N VAL A 93 -23.64 28.30 28.27
CA VAL A 93 -23.98 29.19 29.37
C VAL A 93 -23.08 30.44 29.28
N PRO A 94 -23.65 31.68 29.28
CA PRO A 94 -22.82 32.88 29.21
C PRO A 94 -21.74 32.91 30.30
N ALA A 95 -20.51 33.26 29.92
CA ALA A 95 -19.39 33.39 30.82
C ALA A 95 -18.36 34.38 30.25
N ASP A 96 -17.96 35.37 31.02
CA ASP A 96 -17.12 36.48 30.58
C ASP A 96 -15.63 36.31 30.94
N ASP A 97 -15.24 35.21 31.60
CA ASP A 97 -13.93 35.00 32.20
C ASP A 97 -13.15 33.80 31.61
N ILE A 98 -13.46 33.36 30.38
CA ILE A 98 -12.79 32.23 29.75
C ILE A 98 -11.63 32.72 28.89
N SER A 99 -10.42 32.23 29.20
CA SER A 99 -9.21 32.53 28.41
C SER A 99 -9.22 31.78 27.10
N ASP A 100 -8.85 32.47 26.00
CA ASP A 100 -8.62 31.91 24.66
C ASP A 100 -7.16 31.48 24.47
N GLU A 101 -6.42 31.22 25.55
CA GLU A 101 -5.02 30.86 25.50
C GLU A 101 -4.84 29.35 25.24
N THR A 102 -4.13 29.01 24.20
CA THR A 102 -3.78 27.63 23.86
C THR A 102 -2.90 26.97 24.93
N ARG A 103 -2.99 25.67 25.07
CA ARG A 103 -2.20 24.86 26.01
C ARG A 103 -1.42 23.79 25.28
N THR A 104 -0.17 23.59 25.66
CA THR A 104 0.67 22.53 25.07
C THR A 104 1.03 21.51 26.12
N TYR A 105 0.68 20.25 25.84
CA TYR A 105 1.22 19.08 26.53
C TYR A 105 2.44 18.58 25.75
N ARG A 106 3.47 18.13 26.46
CA ARG A 106 4.66 17.55 25.85
C ARG A 106 5.21 16.43 26.72
N ASN A 107 5.52 15.30 26.07
CA ASN A 107 6.33 14.23 26.61
C ASN A 107 7.53 13.96 25.66
N ASP A 108 8.20 12.81 25.78
CA ASP A 108 9.34 12.46 24.94
C ASP A 108 8.92 12.08 23.51
N THR A 109 7.70 11.59 23.30
CA THR A 109 7.20 11.03 22.04
C THR A 109 6.36 12.04 21.25
N VAL A 110 5.51 12.84 21.94
CA VAL A 110 4.56 13.76 21.31
C VAL A 110 4.55 15.14 21.93
N ALA A 111 4.21 16.14 21.11
CA ALA A 111 3.83 17.48 21.58
C ALA A 111 2.46 17.82 21.01
N VAL A 112 1.48 18.07 21.89
CA VAL A 112 0.08 18.30 21.53
C VAL A 112 -0.34 19.69 21.98
N THR A 113 -0.83 20.52 21.06
CA THR A 113 -1.34 21.86 21.35
C THR A 113 -2.86 21.83 21.30
N PHE A 114 -3.48 22.36 22.32
CA PHE A 114 -4.92 22.41 22.51
C PHE A 114 -5.43 23.83 22.35
N SER A 115 -6.59 23.96 21.71
CA SER A 115 -7.42 25.16 21.71
C SER A 115 -8.47 25.08 22.82
N PRO A 116 -8.72 26.15 23.58
CA PRO A 116 -9.88 26.20 24.44
C PRO A 116 -11.19 26.27 23.67
N ARG A 117 -11.17 26.65 22.40
CA ARG A 117 -12.32 26.65 21.51
C ARG A 117 -12.70 25.21 21.19
N GLY A 118 -13.90 24.78 21.53
CA GLY A 118 -14.32 23.37 21.47
C GLY A 118 -13.53 22.40 22.37
N GLY A 119 -12.46 22.85 23.05
CA GLY A 119 -11.51 21.97 23.74
C GLY A 119 -10.86 20.98 22.74
N THR A 120 -10.42 21.46 21.58
CA THR A 120 -9.92 20.71 20.44
C THR A 120 -8.39 20.62 20.40
N VAL A 121 -7.83 19.93 19.41
CA VAL A 121 -6.37 19.82 19.20
C VAL A 121 -6.01 20.50 17.89
N THR A 122 -5.16 21.53 17.97
CA THR A 122 -4.70 22.31 16.80
C THR A 122 -3.39 21.82 16.21
N SER A 123 -2.60 21.06 16.97
CA SER A 123 -1.32 20.50 16.53
C SER A 123 -1.02 19.22 17.31
N TYR A 124 -0.60 18.19 16.58
CA TYR A 124 -0.16 16.92 17.15
C TYR A 124 1.15 16.49 16.49
N ARG A 125 2.26 16.77 17.17
CA ARG A 125 3.62 16.55 16.62
C ARG A 125 4.25 15.29 17.16
N LEU A 126 4.80 14.47 16.28
CA LEU A 126 5.58 13.27 16.60
C LEU A 126 7.05 13.64 16.72
N LEU A 127 7.59 13.66 17.93
CA LEU A 127 8.93 14.21 18.23
C LEU A 127 10.07 13.30 17.75
N ASP A 128 9.82 11.99 17.65
CA ASP A 128 10.79 11.01 17.15
C ASP A 128 10.85 10.93 15.62
N HIS A 129 10.06 11.73 14.91
CA HIS A 129 9.90 11.64 13.46
C HIS A 129 10.04 13.01 12.80
N GLU A 130 11.05 13.14 11.94
CA GLU A 130 11.30 14.38 11.22
C GLU A 130 10.42 14.52 9.97
N GLY A 131 9.82 15.69 9.80
CA GLY A 131 9.13 16.16 8.61
C GLY A 131 9.95 17.21 7.86
N ALA A 132 9.36 17.85 6.86
CA ALA A 132 10.02 18.90 6.09
C ALA A 132 10.35 20.15 6.94
N GLN A 133 9.56 20.44 7.97
CA GLN A 133 9.66 21.64 8.80
C GLN A 133 9.93 21.33 10.29
N GLY A 134 10.56 20.19 10.60
CA GLY A 134 10.82 19.71 11.95
C GLY A 134 9.97 18.47 12.28
N PRO A 135 9.60 18.24 13.54
CA PRO A 135 8.79 17.08 13.92
C PRO A 135 7.51 16.95 13.09
N VAL A 136 7.16 15.71 12.72
CA VAL A 136 5.99 15.44 11.88
C VAL A 136 4.71 15.94 12.53
N GLU A 137 4.00 16.85 11.85
CA GLU A 137 2.67 17.30 12.22
C GLU A 137 1.61 16.31 11.69
N MET A 138 0.74 15.83 12.58
CA MET A 138 -0.29 14.84 12.25
C MET A 138 -1.65 15.46 11.96
N ILE A 139 -1.85 16.74 12.22
CA ILE A 139 -3.08 17.47 11.91
C ILE A 139 -2.77 18.49 10.83
N GLN A 140 -3.49 18.38 9.71
CA GLN A 140 -3.38 19.28 8.58
C GLN A 140 -4.72 19.98 8.42
N GLY A 141 -4.86 21.13 9.06
CA GLY A 141 -6.06 21.96 9.01
C GLY A 141 -5.96 23.10 8.01
N SER A 142 -7.05 23.87 7.88
CA SER A 142 -7.01 25.17 7.24
C SER A 142 -6.35 26.18 8.18
N PRO A 143 -5.77 27.28 7.66
CA PRO A 143 -5.28 28.35 8.53
C PRO A 143 -6.35 28.99 9.43
N GLU A 144 -7.62 28.87 9.04
CA GLU A 144 -8.78 29.43 9.74
C GLU A 144 -9.38 28.46 10.74
N ASP A 145 -9.22 27.14 10.48
CA ASP A 145 -9.75 26.06 11.32
C ASP A 145 -8.81 24.84 11.28
N PRO A 146 -7.77 24.82 12.12
CA PRO A 146 -6.79 23.73 12.15
C PRO A 146 -7.21 22.58 13.08
N ASP A 147 -8.43 22.55 13.59
CA ASP A 147 -8.80 21.78 14.76
C ASP A 147 -9.16 20.32 14.45
N ALA A 148 -8.71 19.41 15.30
CA ALA A 148 -9.13 18.01 15.30
C ALA A 148 -9.73 17.63 16.67
N PHE A 149 -10.47 16.53 16.68
CA PHE A 149 -11.26 16.09 17.85
C PHE A 149 -12.34 17.10 18.25
N ASP A 150 -12.91 17.73 17.22
CA ASP A 150 -14.08 18.58 17.30
C ASP A 150 -15.34 17.80 17.73
N LEU A 151 -16.35 18.50 18.20
CA LEU A 151 -17.59 17.91 18.67
C LEU A 151 -18.77 18.63 18.02
N HIS A 152 -19.73 17.86 17.48
CA HIS A 152 -20.97 18.36 16.94
C HIS A 152 -22.14 17.88 17.80
N PHE A 153 -23.12 18.74 18.06
CA PHE A 153 -24.39 18.27 18.65
C PHE A 153 -25.24 17.64 17.55
N GLY A 154 -25.43 16.32 17.59
CA GLY A 154 -26.05 15.55 16.51
C GLY A 154 -25.01 14.95 15.55
N SER A 155 -25.32 14.83 14.27
CA SER A 155 -24.42 14.27 13.26
C SER A 155 -23.35 15.30 12.82
N GLU A 156 -22.37 14.85 12.05
CA GLU A 156 -21.30 15.65 11.45
C GLU A 156 -21.80 16.77 10.51
N GLN A 157 -23.08 16.76 10.14
CA GLN A 157 -23.69 17.80 9.31
C GLN A 157 -24.12 19.05 10.12
N TRP A 158 -24.13 18.94 11.44
CA TRP A 158 -24.42 20.07 12.32
C TRP A 158 -23.16 20.89 12.56
N PRO A 159 -23.29 22.19 12.90
CA PRO A 159 -22.15 23.02 13.24
C PRO A 159 -21.32 22.44 14.38
N GLU A 160 -20.03 22.64 14.32
CA GLU A 160 -19.11 22.33 15.42
C GLU A 160 -19.43 23.14 16.69
N VAL A 161 -19.07 22.58 17.84
CA VAL A 161 -19.18 23.27 19.13
C VAL A 161 -18.03 24.28 19.26
N ASP A 162 -18.24 25.48 18.73
CA ASP A 162 -17.28 26.60 18.71
C ASP A 162 -17.38 27.47 20.00
N ALA A 163 -17.59 26.89 21.17
CA ALA A 163 -17.62 27.60 22.42
C ALA A 163 -16.25 27.54 23.12
N LEU A 164 -15.86 28.59 23.83
CA LEU A 164 -14.67 28.57 24.68
C LEU A 164 -14.91 27.69 25.92
N PHE A 165 -14.08 26.67 26.09
CA PHE A 165 -14.03 25.81 27.27
C PHE A 165 -13.05 26.34 28.32
N ARG A 166 -13.36 26.13 29.59
CA ARG A 166 -12.44 26.41 30.70
C ARG A 166 -11.44 25.27 30.82
N TYR A 167 -10.15 25.63 30.94
CA TYR A 167 -9.11 24.70 31.31
C TYR A 167 -9.15 24.41 32.80
N ARG A 168 -9.06 23.14 33.20
CA ARG A 168 -8.92 22.70 34.58
C ARG A 168 -7.57 22.01 34.76
N SER A 169 -6.77 22.56 35.67
CA SER A 169 -5.55 21.88 36.12
C SER A 169 -5.91 20.66 36.96
N THR A 170 -5.45 19.48 36.53
CA THR A 170 -5.70 18.24 37.25
C THR A 170 -4.50 17.85 38.11
N THR A 171 -4.72 17.07 39.16
CA THR A 171 -3.64 16.47 39.97
C THR A 171 -3.05 15.21 39.32
N GLN A 172 -3.69 14.69 38.26
CA GLN A 172 -3.19 13.55 37.50
C GLN A 172 -2.13 14.02 36.51
N ALA A 173 -0.96 13.42 36.59
CA ALA A 173 0.09 13.65 35.60
C ALA A 173 -0.39 13.25 34.19
N ASN A 174 0.14 13.92 33.20
CA ASN A 174 -0.13 13.61 31.77
C ASN A 174 -1.62 13.74 31.36
N THR A 175 -2.38 14.63 32.05
CA THR A 175 -3.80 14.85 31.82
C THR A 175 -4.09 16.32 31.55
N VAL A 176 -4.88 16.58 30.49
CA VAL A 176 -5.36 17.90 30.09
C VAL A 176 -6.89 17.87 30.10
N GLU A 177 -7.54 18.78 30.77
CA GLU A 177 -8.98 18.77 30.91
C GLU A 177 -9.60 20.13 30.59
N PHE A 178 -10.64 20.08 29.76
CA PHE A 178 -11.47 21.22 29.38
C PHE A 178 -12.92 20.96 29.73
N TYR A 179 -13.66 21.96 30.21
CA TYR A 179 -15.08 21.83 30.52
C TYR A 179 -15.86 23.06 30.13
N ARG A 180 -17.15 22.88 29.82
CA ARG A 180 -18.09 23.93 29.47
C ARG A 180 -19.51 23.52 29.82
N ASP A 181 -20.29 24.50 30.34
CA ASP A 181 -21.71 24.32 30.60
C ASP A 181 -22.53 24.79 29.40
N PHE A 182 -23.56 24.01 29.07
CA PHE A 182 -24.49 24.24 27.98
C PHE A 182 -25.92 24.12 28.50
N TYR A 183 -26.86 24.68 27.76
CA TYR A 183 -28.30 24.48 27.97
C TYR A 183 -29.02 24.40 26.65
N VAL A 184 -30.16 23.70 26.62
CA VAL A 184 -31.07 23.72 25.49
C VAL A 184 -31.92 25.00 25.56
N GLN A 185 -32.07 25.71 24.47
CA GLN A 185 -32.87 26.91 24.37
C GLN A 185 -34.28 26.67 24.92
N GLY A 186 -34.71 27.48 25.90
CA GLY A 186 -35.96 27.28 26.62
C GLY A 186 -35.85 26.46 27.92
N ARG A 187 -34.66 25.89 28.23
CA ARG A 187 -34.38 25.11 29.45
C ARG A 187 -33.11 25.61 30.17
N GLN A 188 -32.99 26.91 30.35
CA GLN A 188 -31.82 27.55 30.99
C GLN A 188 -31.65 27.15 32.46
N ASP A 189 -32.69 26.67 33.11
CA ASP A 189 -32.72 26.19 34.49
C ASP A 189 -32.15 24.77 34.67
N ALA A 190 -31.92 24.07 33.58
CA ALA A 190 -31.39 22.70 33.58
C ALA A 190 -30.16 22.57 32.63
N PRO A 191 -29.05 23.23 32.97
CA PRO A 191 -27.81 23.12 32.19
C PRO A 191 -27.17 21.73 32.32
N PHE A 192 -26.34 21.38 31.36
CA PHE A 192 -25.48 20.22 31.41
C PHE A 192 -24.03 20.62 31.13
N THR A 193 -23.09 19.90 31.71
CA THR A 193 -21.64 20.15 31.55
C THR A 193 -21.04 19.13 30.63
N ILE A 194 -20.25 19.58 29.64
CA ILE A 194 -19.36 18.72 28.83
C ILE A 194 -17.95 18.86 29.36
N VAL A 195 -17.29 17.74 29.64
CA VAL A 195 -15.90 17.66 30.03
C VAL A 195 -15.14 16.81 29.02
N LYS A 196 -14.10 17.38 28.42
CA LYS A 196 -13.15 16.65 27.54
C LYS A 196 -11.85 16.47 28.31
N THR A 197 -11.48 15.22 28.58
CA THR A 197 -10.27 14.87 29.34
C THR A 197 -9.35 14.05 28.44
N TYR A 198 -8.21 14.62 28.10
CA TYR A 198 -7.15 13.98 27.34
C TYR A 198 -6.13 13.38 28.31
N LYS A 199 -5.88 12.07 28.18
CA LYS A 199 -4.91 11.35 29.00
C LYS A 199 -3.84 10.73 28.13
N PHE A 200 -2.59 10.95 28.49
CA PHE A 200 -1.42 10.45 27.77
C PHE A 200 -0.61 9.49 28.64
N GLN A 201 0.17 8.63 28.00
CA GLN A 201 1.20 7.82 28.66
C GLN A 201 2.57 8.18 28.11
N PRO A 202 3.64 8.11 28.92
CA PRO A 202 5.00 8.24 28.42
C PRO A 202 5.31 7.20 27.33
N GLU A 203 6.08 7.57 26.32
CA GLU A 203 6.56 6.70 25.23
C GLU A 203 5.46 6.02 24.38
N GLU A 204 4.20 6.52 24.45
CA GLU A 204 3.06 5.97 23.72
C GLU A 204 2.53 6.96 22.68
N TYR A 205 2.11 6.42 21.50
CA TYR A 205 1.38 7.17 20.50
C TYR A 205 -0.14 7.07 20.67
N LEU A 206 -0.61 6.20 21.55
CA LEU A 206 -2.01 6.07 21.91
C LEU A 206 -2.32 6.97 23.10
N PHE A 207 -3.44 7.69 23.01
CA PHE A 207 -4.00 8.46 24.13
C PHE A 207 -5.48 8.16 24.31
N GLU A 208 -6.03 8.50 25.46
CA GLU A 208 -7.47 8.43 25.74
C GLU A 208 -8.08 9.82 25.73
N LEU A 209 -9.21 9.98 25.05
CA LEU A 209 -10.12 11.11 25.14
C LEU A 209 -11.40 10.65 25.83
N HIS A 210 -11.66 11.19 27.02
CA HIS A 210 -12.90 10.97 27.74
C HIS A 210 -13.83 12.15 27.47
N VAL A 211 -15.02 11.88 26.96
CA VAL A 211 -16.10 12.85 26.81
C VAL A 211 -17.13 12.56 27.90
N THR A 212 -17.15 13.37 28.96
CA THR A 212 -18.08 13.24 30.04
C THR A 212 -19.17 14.31 29.91
N ILE A 213 -20.42 13.91 30.00
CA ILE A 213 -21.58 14.79 29.95
C ILE A 213 -22.39 14.55 31.23
N GLU A 214 -22.63 15.60 31.99
CA GLU A 214 -23.36 15.57 33.26
C GLU A 214 -24.51 16.58 33.22
N HIS A 215 -25.73 16.10 33.43
CA HIS A 215 -26.89 16.96 33.53
C HIS A 215 -27.04 17.47 34.95
N SER A 216 -27.33 18.74 35.13
CA SER A 216 -27.48 19.37 36.46
C SER A 216 -28.71 18.89 37.27
N VAL A 217 -29.65 18.26 36.59
CA VAL A 217 -30.85 17.64 37.14
C VAL A 217 -30.84 16.14 36.89
N ASN A 218 -31.57 15.36 37.71
CA ASN A 218 -31.65 13.93 37.56
C ASN A 218 -32.66 13.52 36.44
N GLU A 219 -32.41 14.01 35.25
CA GLU A 219 -33.14 13.73 34.03
C GLU A 219 -32.16 13.24 32.96
N PHE A 220 -32.66 12.63 31.86
CA PHE A 220 -31.82 12.26 30.74
C PHE A 220 -31.13 13.50 30.15
N ILE A 221 -29.88 13.31 29.70
CA ILE A 221 -29.15 14.33 28.97
C ILE A 221 -29.97 14.74 27.73
N PRO A 222 -30.31 16.04 27.58
CA PRO A 222 -31.26 16.50 26.58
C PRO A 222 -30.62 16.62 25.18
N LEU A 223 -29.81 15.62 24.77
CA LEU A 223 -29.16 15.56 23.47
C LEU A 223 -29.73 14.39 22.68
N ASN A 224 -30.67 14.74 21.79
CA ASN A 224 -31.25 13.81 20.82
C ASN A 224 -31.51 14.54 19.51
N PHE A 225 -30.70 14.29 18.51
CA PHE A 225 -30.79 14.84 17.16
C PHE A 225 -30.91 13.67 16.18
N ASN A 226 -32.14 13.21 15.95
CA ASN A 226 -32.40 12.01 15.13
C ASN A 226 -31.64 10.77 15.65
N ASP A 227 -31.80 10.46 16.95
CA ASP A 227 -31.17 9.34 17.65
C ASP A 227 -29.64 9.46 17.83
N ILE A 228 -29.04 10.59 17.52
CA ILE A 228 -27.64 10.91 17.77
C ILE A 228 -27.56 11.98 18.88
N ALA A 229 -26.72 11.77 19.89
CA ALA A 229 -26.47 12.74 20.94
C ALA A 229 -25.41 13.76 20.51
N TYR A 230 -24.29 13.29 20.07
CA TYR A 230 -23.19 14.10 19.56
C TYR A 230 -22.31 13.28 18.59
N THR A 231 -21.49 13.96 17.81
CA THR A 231 -20.47 13.35 16.96
C THR A 231 -19.11 13.92 17.29
N LEU A 232 -18.12 13.05 17.45
CA LEU A 232 -16.71 13.40 17.63
C LEU A 232 -15.99 13.23 16.31
N GLY A 233 -15.29 14.28 15.82
CA GLY A 233 -14.59 14.29 14.54
C GLY A 233 -13.07 14.19 14.68
N PHE A 234 -12.43 13.61 13.70
CA PHE A 234 -11.02 13.77 13.39
C PHE A 234 -10.89 14.27 11.96
N GLY A 235 -10.35 15.43 11.79
CA GLY A 235 -10.12 16.08 10.50
C GLY A 235 -9.24 17.30 10.66
N PRO A 236 -9.22 18.17 9.65
CA PRO A 236 -9.76 17.94 8.31
C PRO A 236 -8.88 17.04 7.44
N GLN A 237 -7.58 16.87 7.76
CA GLN A 237 -6.67 15.97 7.06
C GLN A 237 -5.58 15.43 7.99
N MET A 238 -5.19 14.19 7.75
CA MET A 238 -4.08 13.55 8.47
C MET A 238 -2.73 13.91 7.83
N GLY A 239 -1.75 14.32 8.66
CA GLY A 239 -0.36 14.54 8.24
C GLY A 239 0.43 13.26 7.91
N PRO A 240 1.68 13.40 7.51
CA PRO A 240 2.41 14.66 7.29
C PRO A 240 1.91 15.42 6.06
N GLU A 241 2.42 16.67 5.92
CA GLU A 241 2.16 17.49 4.73
C GLU A 241 2.54 16.75 3.44
N PHE A 242 1.73 16.87 2.41
CA PHE A 242 1.91 16.24 1.12
C PHE A 242 1.50 17.20 -0.01
N THR A 243 1.97 16.93 -1.23
CA THR A 243 1.64 17.74 -2.41
C THR A 243 0.33 17.30 -3.05
N GLU A 244 0.11 15.98 -3.19
CA GLU A 244 -1.10 15.38 -3.74
C GLU A 244 -1.27 13.94 -3.28
N LEU A 245 -2.49 13.43 -3.21
CA LEU A 245 -2.78 12.02 -2.99
C LEU A 245 -2.77 11.28 -4.34
N ASP A 246 -1.59 10.86 -4.79
CA ASP A 246 -1.40 10.16 -6.07
C ASP A 246 -1.72 8.65 -6.00
N GLY A 247 -2.10 8.17 -4.82
CA GLY A 247 -2.41 6.77 -4.54
C GLY A 247 -1.20 5.84 -4.50
N ARG A 248 0.01 6.37 -4.65
CA ARG A 248 1.27 5.63 -4.68
C ARG A 248 2.30 6.17 -3.69
N ASN A 249 2.69 7.44 -3.84
CA ASN A 249 3.66 8.08 -2.97
C ASN A 249 3.00 8.57 -1.69
N GLU A 250 1.78 9.06 -1.81
CA GLU A 250 0.92 9.37 -0.68
C GLU A 250 -0.51 8.93 -0.98
N TYR A 251 -1.21 8.42 0.03
CA TYR A 251 -2.59 7.94 -0.07
C TYR A 251 -3.29 7.99 1.28
N ARG A 252 -4.62 7.96 1.24
CA ARG A 252 -5.48 7.70 2.40
C ARG A 252 -6.32 6.46 2.11
N ARG A 253 -6.38 5.57 3.10
CA ARG A 253 -7.22 4.38 3.10
C ARG A 253 -8.04 4.39 4.37
N TYR A 254 -9.24 3.93 4.26
CA TYR A 254 -10.23 3.96 5.31
C TYR A 254 -10.55 2.52 5.69
N TYR A 255 -10.13 2.14 6.89
CA TYR A 255 -10.23 0.76 7.36
C TYR A 255 -11.09 0.72 8.61
N ALA A 256 -11.98 -0.29 8.68
CA ALA A 256 -12.65 -0.69 9.90
C ALA A 256 -12.28 -2.14 10.23
N TYR A 257 -12.19 -2.44 11.50
CA TYR A 257 -11.94 -3.78 12.01
C TYR A 257 -13.09 -4.20 12.90
N ALA A 258 -13.70 -5.31 12.56
CA ALA A 258 -14.85 -5.87 13.26
C ALA A 258 -14.84 -7.39 13.12
N ASP A 259 -15.33 -8.12 14.12
CA ASP A 259 -15.51 -9.57 14.07
C ASP A 259 -14.25 -10.35 13.65
N GLY A 260 -13.07 -9.87 14.00
CA GLY A 260 -11.78 -10.49 13.67
C GLY A 260 -11.33 -10.28 12.22
N GLY A 261 -11.93 -9.35 11.48
CA GLY A 261 -11.57 -9.03 10.10
C GLY A 261 -11.52 -7.55 9.82
N ARG A 262 -10.66 -7.15 8.87
CA ARG A 262 -10.58 -5.78 8.37
C ARG A 262 -11.44 -5.63 7.12
N SER A 263 -12.25 -4.57 7.09
CA SER A 263 -12.99 -4.08 5.92
C SER A 263 -12.37 -2.80 5.37
N ASP A 264 -12.44 -2.63 4.04
CA ASP A 264 -11.94 -1.46 3.32
C ASP A 264 -13.13 -0.60 2.90
N HIS A 265 -13.14 0.66 3.31
CA HIS A 265 -14.17 1.63 2.95
C HIS A 265 -13.59 2.68 2.00
N ASN A 266 -14.38 3.16 1.08
CA ASN A 266 -13.94 4.17 0.11
C ASN A 266 -15.01 5.23 -0.10
N PRO A 267 -14.93 6.38 0.55
CA PRO A 267 -15.87 7.46 0.38
C PRO A 267 -15.88 8.06 -1.05
N GLY A 268 -14.90 7.67 -1.90
CA GLY A 268 -14.75 8.28 -3.23
C GLY A 268 -14.13 9.66 -3.17
N SER A 269 -14.26 10.43 -4.25
CA SER A 269 -13.86 11.83 -4.27
C SER A 269 -15.02 12.70 -3.83
N ASN A 270 -14.83 13.55 -2.81
CA ASN A 270 -15.84 14.46 -2.25
C ASN A 270 -17.11 13.74 -1.74
N GLY A 271 -16.95 12.53 -1.21
CA GLY A 271 -18.05 11.70 -0.75
C GLY A 271 -17.97 11.35 0.74
N THR A 272 -19.00 10.64 1.19
CA THR A 272 -19.07 10.04 2.54
C THR A 272 -19.36 8.55 2.44
N THR A 273 -18.95 7.79 3.45
CA THR A 273 -19.26 6.36 3.57
C THR A 273 -19.45 6.00 5.02
N ASP A 274 -20.61 5.42 5.33
CA ASP A 274 -20.92 4.92 6.65
C ASP A 274 -20.51 3.46 6.81
N VAL A 275 -20.03 3.11 7.98
CA VAL A 275 -19.76 1.74 8.39
C VAL A 275 -20.99 1.22 9.13
N THR A 276 -21.61 0.18 8.61
CA THR A 276 -22.89 -0.34 9.10
C THR A 276 -22.75 -1.35 10.24
N GLU A 277 -21.54 -1.86 10.45
CA GLU A 277 -21.20 -2.83 11.50
C GLU A 277 -20.59 -2.13 12.72
N ARG A 278 -20.80 -2.69 13.91
CA ARG A 278 -20.08 -2.27 15.09
C ARG A 278 -18.59 -2.60 14.93
N VAL A 279 -17.74 -1.62 15.16
CA VAL A 279 -16.30 -1.75 14.96
C VAL A 279 -15.55 -1.90 16.29
N ASP A 280 -14.48 -2.70 16.28
CA ASP A 280 -13.47 -2.71 17.34
C ASP A 280 -12.56 -1.47 17.20
N TRP A 281 -12.24 -1.10 15.96
CA TRP A 281 -11.58 0.16 15.64
C TRP A 281 -11.87 0.60 14.20
N ALA A 282 -11.75 1.91 13.97
CA ALA A 282 -11.86 2.56 12.66
C ALA A 282 -10.68 3.50 12.45
N GLY A 283 -10.14 3.62 11.22
CA GLY A 283 -8.95 4.45 11.02
C GLY A 283 -8.75 4.97 9.62
N ILE A 284 -8.00 6.07 9.56
CA ILE A 284 -7.44 6.65 8.34
C ILE A 284 -5.97 6.24 8.27
N VAL A 285 -5.60 5.56 7.21
CA VAL A 285 -4.27 4.96 7.05
C VAL A 285 -3.56 5.59 5.86
N GLY A 286 -2.49 6.31 6.12
CA GLY A 286 -1.57 6.82 5.11
C GLY A 286 -0.44 5.85 4.79
N LYS A 287 0.53 6.32 4.03
CA LYS A 287 1.71 5.51 3.66
C LYS A 287 2.57 5.15 4.87
N TYR A 288 2.89 6.11 5.71
CA TYR A 288 3.80 5.96 6.83
C TYR A 288 3.16 6.19 8.20
N PHE A 289 2.03 6.89 8.26
CA PHE A 289 1.36 7.26 9.49
C PHE A 289 -0.12 6.84 9.44
N THR A 290 -0.74 6.79 10.60
CA THR A 290 -2.14 6.40 10.74
C THR A 290 -2.78 7.10 11.93
N VAL A 291 -4.08 7.33 11.81
CA VAL A 291 -4.97 7.70 12.92
C VAL A 291 -6.00 6.59 13.04
N ILE A 292 -6.05 5.95 14.20
CA ILE A 292 -7.00 4.87 14.48
C ILE A 292 -7.77 5.24 15.74
N ALA A 293 -9.09 5.26 15.62
CA ALA A 293 -10.03 5.43 16.73
C ALA A 293 -10.50 4.06 17.23
N ILE A 294 -10.39 3.83 18.50
CA ILE A 294 -10.83 2.62 19.21
C ILE A 294 -11.92 3.08 20.18
N PRO A 295 -13.22 2.99 19.81
CA PRO A 295 -14.32 3.36 20.68
C PRO A 295 -14.46 2.36 21.84
N ASP A 296 -15.20 2.75 22.87
CA ASP A 296 -15.57 1.86 23.95
C ASP A 296 -16.66 0.84 23.51
N ALA A 297 -17.29 0.18 24.47
CA ALA A 297 -18.31 -0.83 24.18
C ALA A 297 -19.61 -0.28 23.57
N THR A 298 -19.75 1.03 23.42
CA THR A 298 -20.92 1.67 22.83
C THR A 298 -20.94 1.45 21.30
N ASP A 299 -22.11 1.30 20.74
CA ASP A 299 -22.32 1.13 19.30
C ASP A 299 -22.36 2.50 18.61
N TYR A 300 -21.18 3.03 18.29
CA TYR A 300 -21.03 4.30 17.59
C TYR A 300 -21.26 4.12 16.09
N GLY A 301 -21.98 5.08 15.48
CA GLY A 301 -21.97 5.23 14.02
C GLY A 301 -20.58 5.72 13.57
N ILE A 302 -20.02 5.09 12.55
CA ILE A 302 -18.72 5.49 11.98
C ILE A 302 -18.96 6.02 10.57
N THR A 303 -18.48 7.24 10.30
CA THR A 303 -18.58 7.86 8.97
C THR A 303 -17.20 8.34 8.53
N TYR A 304 -16.79 7.95 7.32
CA TYR A 304 -15.63 8.52 6.64
C TYR A 304 -16.07 9.57 5.64
N SER A 305 -15.36 10.68 5.56
CA SER A 305 -15.65 11.75 4.61
C SER A 305 -14.39 12.26 3.92
N THR A 306 -14.52 12.51 2.62
CA THR A 306 -13.54 13.21 1.79
C THR A 306 -14.10 14.52 1.24
N GLN A 307 -15.18 15.03 1.83
CA GLN A 307 -15.73 16.31 1.43
C GLN A 307 -14.70 17.42 1.65
N PRO A 308 -14.44 18.25 0.63
CA PRO A 308 -13.43 19.29 0.72
C PRO A 308 -13.84 20.35 1.75
N GLU A 309 -12.81 20.94 2.36
CA GLU A 309 -12.96 22.10 3.22
C GLU A 309 -12.20 23.30 2.68
N PRO A 310 -12.60 24.52 3.05
CA PRO A 310 -11.87 25.71 2.65
C PRO A 310 -10.41 25.65 3.12
N GLY A 311 -9.46 25.78 2.16
CA GLY A 311 -8.04 25.72 2.47
C GLY A 311 -7.44 24.30 2.62
N VAL A 312 -8.25 23.24 2.55
CA VAL A 312 -7.80 21.84 2.61
C VAL A 312 -8.23 21.12 1.33
N PRO A 313 -7.34 21.00 0.34
CA PRO A 313 -7.71 20.53 -1.01
C PRO A 313 -8.14 19.05 -1.05
N GLU A 314 -7.67 18.22 -0.14
CA GLU A 314 -7.94 16.78 -0.11
C GLU A 314 -8.24 16.35 1.33
N ALA A 315 -9.43 16.72 1.83
CA ALA A 315 -9.86 16.39 3.18
C ALA A 315 -9.99 14.86 3.38
N SER A 316 -9.75 14.42 4.60
CA SER A 316 -9.83 13.02 5.01
C SER A 316 -10.23 12.96 6.48
N LYS A 317 -11.52 12.70 6.72
CA LYS A 317 -12.14 12.82 8.03
C LYS A 317 -12.73 11.50 8.51
N LEU A 318 -12.76 11.35 9.82
CA LEU A 318 -13.37 10.23 10.54
C LEU A 318 -14.29 10.79 11.62
N PHE A 319 -15.54 10.36 11.62
CA PHE A 319 -16.56 10.76 12.58
C PHE A 319 -17.07 9.56 13.36
N LEU A 320 -17.28 9.77 14.68
CA LEU A 320 -17.81 8.78 15.60
C LEU A 320 -19.10 9.37 16.22
N SER A 321 -20.25 8.92 15.75
CA SER A 321 -21.56 9.41 16.18
C SER A 321 -22.09 8.61 17.37
N ARG A 322 -22.30 9.28 18.50
CA ARG A 322 -22.81 8.71 19.75
C ARG A 322 -24.32 8.58 19.70
N PRO A 323 -24.89 7.39 19.88
CA PRO A 323 -26.33 7.25 20.07
C PRO A 323 -26.84 8.01 21.30
N VAL A 324 -28.14 8.25 21.33
CA VAL A 324 -28.82 8.95 22.42
C VAL A 324 -28.41 8.42 23.80
N ILE A 325 -28.13 9.35 24.72
CA ILE A 325 -27.73 9.07 26.10
C ILE A 325 -28.98 9.02 26.99
N ARG A 326 -29.25 7.88 27.60
CA ARG A 326 -30.41 7.65 28.48
C ARG A 326 -30.02 7.59 29.94
N SER A 327 -29.27 8.60 30.40
CA SER A 327 -28.83 8.77 31.78
C SER A 327 -28.65 10.27 32.06
N SER A 328 -28.57 10.66 33.32
CA SER A 328 -28.24 12.03 33.70
C SER A 328 -26.73 12.30 33.72
N ALA A 329 -25.90 11.27 33.62
CA ALA A 329 -24.46 11.39 33.46
C ALA A 329 -23.95 10.23 32.60
N ASN A 330 -22.97 10.52 31.76
CA ASN A 330 -22.31 9.54 30.90
C ASN A 330 -20.84 9.91 30.68
N THR A 331 -19.98 8.92 30.57
CA THR A 331 -18.59 9.10 30.12
C THR A 331 -18.31 8.10 29.01
N ASP A 332 -18.03 8.63 27.85
CA ASP A 332 -17.58 7.86 26.70
C ASP A 332 -16.06 7.91 26.63
N VAL A 333 -15.41 6.76 26.39
CA VAL A 333 -13.95 6.66 26.34
C VAL A 333 -13.52 6.28 24.92
N PHE A 334 -12.89 7.22 24.26
CA PHE A 334 -12.27 7.03 22.95
C PHE A 334 -10.77 6.87 23.11
N ARG A 335 -10.19 5.86 22.51
CA ARG A 335 -8.74 5.72 22.40
C ARG A 335 -8.33 6.07 20.99
N PHE A 336 -7.31 6.88 20.84
CA PHE A 336 -6.78 7.25 19.54
C PHE A 336 -5.30 6.86 19.47
N TYR A 337 -4.97 6.04 18.49
CA TYR A 337 -3.58 5.88 18.06
C TYR A 337 -3.29 6.90 16.96
N VAL A 338 -2.38 7.83 17.21
CA VAL A 338 -1.96 8.87 16.26
C VAL A 338 -0.45 8.76 16.13
N GLY A 339 0.03 8.09 15.08
CA GLY A 339 1.45 7.79 15.03
C GLY A 339 1.91 7.01 13.80
N PRO A 340 3.16 6.50 13.85
CA PRO A 340 3.79 5.78 12.74
C PRO A 340 3.13 4.43 12.49
N LYS A 341 2.93 4.10 11.22
CA LYS A 341 2.42 2.80 10.75
C LYS A 341 3.52 1.74 10.79
N VAL A 342 4.00 1.39 11.97
CA VAL A 342 5.07 0.42 12.19
C VAL A 342 4.52 -0.82 12.87
N GLY A 343 4.74 -2.00 12.25
CA GLY A 343 4.14 -3.25 12.71
C GLY A 343 4.44 -3.60 14.17
N ARG A 344 5.65 -3.33 14.66
CA ARG A 344 6.02 -3.58 16.06
C ARG A 344 5.23 -2.69 17.02
N GLY A 345 5.10 -1.39 16.71
CA GLY A 345 4.34 -0.45 17.54
C GLY A 345 2.84 -0.78 17.57
N LEU A 346 2.26 -1.08 16.39
CA LEU A 346 0.83 -1.42 16.31
C LEU A 346 0.52 -2.78 16.97
N SER A 347 1.40 -3.78 16.88
CA SER A 347 1.20 -5.08 17.50
C SER A 347 1.45 -5.11 19.01
N SER A 348 2.06 -4.07 19.60
CA SER A 348 2.24 -3.99 21.05
C SER A 348 0.90 -3.97 21.82
N TYR A 349 -0.16 -3.46 21.20
CA TYR A 349 -1.51 -3.44 21.76
C TYR A 349 -2.29 -4.77 21.64
N ASN A 350 -1.63 -5.84 21.21
CA ASN A 350 -2.19 -7.19 21.25
C ASN A 350 -1.87 -7.93 22.55
N ASP A 351 -0.94 -7.40 23.34
CA ASP A 351 -0.45 -7.99 24.59
C ASP A 351 -0.32 -6.88 25.64
N ALA A 352 -1.02 -7.05 26.76
CA ALA A 352 -1.09 -6.06 27.83
C ALA A 352 0.28 -5.69 28.45
N ASP A 353 1.24 -6.62 28.42
CA ASP A 353 2.59 -6.40 28.98
C ASP A 353 3.48 -5.56 28.03
N ASN A 354 3.06 -5.32 26.78
CA ASN A 354 3.84 -4.63 25.76
C ASN A 354 3.44 -3.16 25.53
N ASN A 355 2.49 -2.62 26.28
CA ASN A 355 2.05 -1.24 26.19
C ASN A 355 1.71 -0.67 27.59
N ALA A 356 1.85 0.64 27.76
CA ALA A 356 1.64 1.29 29.06
C ALA A 356 0.17 1.40 29.48
N TRP A 357 -0.77 1.09 28.57
CA TRP A 357 -2.20 1.10 28.83
C TRP A 357 -2.74 -0.23 29.34
N GLY A 358 -1.95 -1.32 29.28
CA GLY A 358 -2.41 -2.67 29.61
C GLY A 358 -3.50 -3.18 28.68
N LEU A 359 -3.52 -2.70 27.43
CA LEU A 359 -4.50 -3.11 26.42
C LEU A 359 -4.05 -4.40 25.73
N GLU A 360 -5.02 -5.25 25.38
CA GLU A 360 -4.77 -6.51 24.69
C GLU A 360 -5.76 -6.75 23.55
N GLY A 361 -5.35 -7.54 22.56
CA GLY A 361 -6.23 -8.04 21.49
C GLY A 361 -6.73 -7.01 20.49
N LEU A 362 -6.21 -5.78 20.44
CA LEU A 362 -6.73 -4.72 19.58
C LEU A 362 -6.45 -4.93 18.09
N GLN A 363 -5.51 -5.78 17.72
CA GLN A 363 -5.17 -6.10 16.33
C GLN A 363 -4.91 -4.87 15.43
N LEU A 364 -4.33 -3.79 16.00
CA LEU A 364 -4.04 -2.56 15.23
C LEU A 364 -3.05 -2.82 14.08
N ASN A 365 -2.27 -3.89 14.13
CA ASN A 365 -1.41 -4.35 13.05
C ASN A 365 -2.18 -4.75 11.78
N GLU A 366 -3.49 -5.01 11.84
CA GLU A 366 -4.32 -5.22 10.65
C GLU A 366 -4.51 -3.94 9.82
N ALA A 367 -4.20 -2.77 10.38
CA ALA A 367 -4.09 -1.52 9.61
C ALA A 367 -2.90 -1.54 8.61
N LEU A 368 -1.97 -2.48 8.76
CA LEU A 368 -0.88 -2.66 7.80
C LEU A 368 -1.41 -3.27 6.49
N ASP A 369 -0.84 -2.83 5.38
CA ASP A 369 -1.12 -3.44 4.09
C ASP A 369 -0.60 -4.89 4.06
N SER A 370 -1.50 -5.86 4.22
CA SER A 370 -1.13 -7.26 4.13
C SER A 370 -0.79 -7.64 2.69
N ARG A 371 0.41 -8.16 2.46
CA ARG A 371 0.83 -8.69 1.15
C ARG A 371 0.75 -10.20 1.18
N PHE A 372 -0.35 -10.68 0.65
CA PHE A 372 -0.74 -12.09 0.69
C PHE A 372 0.31 -13.07 0.10
N LEU A 373 1.06 -12.68 -0.94
CA LEU A 373 1.89 -13.65 -1.66
C LEU A 373 3.36 -13.71 -1.24
N LEU A 374 4.00 -12.58 -0.87
CA LEU A 374 5.45 -12.51 -0.64
C LEU A 374 5.84 -11.74 0.63
N GLY A 375 4.90 -11.46 1.53
CA GLY A 375 5.16 -10.74 2.78
C GLY A 375 6.23 -11.43 3.65
N TRP A 376 6.26 -12.76 3.67
CA TRP A 376 7.30 -13.52 4.37
C TRP A 376 8.71 -13.24 3.81
N LEU A 377 8.85 -13.12 2.49
CA LEU A 377 10.12 -12.81 1.84
C LEU A 377 10.50 -11.35 2.08
N GLU A 378 9.54 -10.43 2.02
CA GLU A 378 9.71 -9.02 2.36
C GLU A 378 10.24 -8.86 3.80
N ASN A 379 9.65 -9.56 4.77
CA ASN A 379 10.08 -9.54 6.17
C ASN A 379 11.50 -10.09 6.36
N ILE A 380 11.87 -11.16 5.68
CA ILE A 380 13.25 -11.67 5.69
C ILE A 380 14.21 -10.62 5.14
N LEU A 381 13.90 -10.02 3.99
CA LEU A 381 14.75 -9.02 3.36
C LEU A 381 14.87 -7.76 4.23
N LYS A 382 13.77 -7.32 4.87
CA LYS A 382 13.75 -6.23 5.84
C LYS A 382 14.66 -6.51 7.04
N THR A 383 14.55 -7.70 7.62
CA THR A 383 15.39 -8.11 8.76
C THR A 383 16.86 -8.10 8.38
N VAL A 384 17.22 -8.66 7.22
CA VAL A 384 18.61 -8.67 6.74
C VAL A 384 19.11 -7.25 6.45
N LEU A 385 18.26 -6.40 5.84
CA LEU A 385 18.61 -4.99 5.58
C LEU A 385 18.92 -4.25 6.87
N ASN A 386 18.10 -4.40 7.90
CA ASN A 386 18.28 -3.74 9.20
C ASN A 386 19.53 -4.28 9.93
N LEU A 387 19.82 -5.59 9.84
CA LEU A 387 21.06 -6.15 10.38
C LEU A 387 22.31 -5.57 9.69
N ILE A 388 22.27 -5.39 8.38
CA ILE A 388 23.37 -4.75 7.64
C ILE A 388 23.51 -3.29 8.08
N TYR A 389 22.39 -2.57 8.21
CA TYR A 389 22.39 -1.17 8.64
C TYR A 389 23.00 -0.96 10.03
N GLN A 390 22.80 -1.88 10.98
CA GLN A 390 23.45 -1.83 12.30
C GLN A 390 24.99 -1.83 12.22
N VAL A 391 25.55 -2.46 11.19
CA VAL A 391 26.99 -2.52 10.97
C VAL A 391 27.48 -1.36 10.10
N VAL A 392 26.69 -1.00 9.08
CA VAL A 392 26.97 0.07 8.13
C VAL A 392 25.80 1.05 8.15
N PRO A 393 25.85 2.14 8.92
CA PRO A 393 24.74 3.06 9.13
C PRO A 393 24.46 3.95 7.91
N ASN A 394 24.22 3.32 6.76
CA ASN A 394 23.79 3.94 5.50
C ASN A 394 22.92 2.94 4.74
N PHE A 395 21.61 3.22 4.63
CA PHE A 395 20.66 2.33 3.97
C PHE A 395 20.98 2.11 2.49
N GLY A 396 21.49 3.11 1.76
CA GLY A 396 21.88 2.94 0.35
C GLY A 396 23.01 1.92 0.18
N VAL A 397 24.03 1.97 1.05
CA VAL A 397 25.11 0.98 1.08
C VAL A 397 24.57 -0.38 1.54
N ALA A 398 23.70 -0.40 2.54
CA ALA A 398 23.06 -1.63 3.02
C ALA A 398 22.24 -2.33 1.92
N ILE A 399 21.53 -1.57 1.06
CA ILE A 399 20.82 -2.08 -0.11
C ILE A 399 21.80 -2.74 -1.10
N ILE A 400 22.93 -2.11 -1.40
CA ILE A 400 23.95 -2.68 -2.30
C ILE A 400 24.50 -3.99 -1.75
N ILE A 401 24.80 -4.05 -0.46
CA ILE A 401 25.27 -5.27 0.22
C ILE A 401 24.20 -6.35 0.19
N LEU A 402 22.93 -5.99 0.47
CA LEU A 402 21.79 -6.91 0.40
C LEU A 402 21.65 -7.52 -1.00
N VAL A 403 21.75 -6.70 -2.05
CA VAL A 403 21.74 -7.19 -3.45
C VAL A 403 22.86 -8.19 -3.69
N PHE A 404 24.07 -7.90 -3.19
CA PHE A 404 25.21 -8.81 -3.32
C PHE A 404 24.94 -10.15 -2.64
N ILE A 405 24.40 -10.14 -1.41
CA ILE A 405 24.04 -11.36 -0.65
C ILE A 405 23.00 -12.17 -1.42
N VAL A 406 21.90 -11.54 -1.87
CA VAL A 406 20.84 -12.21 -2.64
C VAL A 406 21.40 -12.82 -3.93
N LYS A 407 22.24 -12.07 -4.67
CA LYS A 407 22.88 -12.56 -5.91
C LYS A 407 23.87 -13.70 -5.63
N ALA A 408 24.61 -13.66 -4.54
CA ALA A 408 25.50 -14.74 -4.14
C ALA A 408 24.73 -16.02 -3.81
N LEU A 409 23.62 -15.89 -3.07
CA LEU A 409 22.73 -17.00 -2.73
C LEU A 409 22.08 -17.62 -3.98
N MET A 410 21.68 -16.78 -4.95
CA MET A 410 21.07 -17.22 -6.20
C MET A 410 22.09 -17.72 -7.23
N PHE A 411 23.38 -17.48 -7.04
CA PHE A 411 24.41 -17.81 -8.02
C PHE A 411 24.42 -19.29 -8.45
N PRO A 412 24.33 -20.29 -7.55
CA PRO A 412 24.32 -21.70 -7.96
C PRO A 412 23.11 -22.05 -8.88
N LEU A 413 21.96 -21.39 -8.68
CA LEU A 413 20.76 -21.60 -9.51
C LEU A 413 20.92 -20.93 -10.88
N THR A 414 21.47 -19.72 -10.90
CA THR A 414 21.63 -18.92 -12.12
C THR A 414 22.82 -19.36 -12.97
N LYS A 415 23.81 -20.03 -12.38
CA LYS A 415 25.02 -20.52 -13.07
C LYS A 415 24.67 -21.37 -14.31
N LYS A 416 23.76 -22.35 -14.18
CA LYS A 416 23.33 -23.20 -15.29
C LYS A 416 22.67 -22.40 -16.42
N SER A 417 21.93 -21.36 -16.07
CA SER A 417 21.31 -20.46 -17.04
C SER A 417 22.35 -19.64 -17.80
N TYR A 418 23.33 -19.06 -17.10
CA TYR A 418 24.44 -18.35 -17.76
C TYR A 418 25.24 -19.26 -18.69
N GLU A 419 25.48 -20.51 -18.31
CA GLU A 419 26.13 -21.51 -19.16
C GLU A 419 25.30 -21.85 -20.40
N SER A 420 23.96 -21.98 -20.25
CA SER A 420 23.04 -22.18 -21.37
C SER A 420 23.03 -20.99 -22.32
N THR A 421 22.94 -19.76 -21.79
CA THR A 421 23.00 -18.53 -22.60
C THR A 421 24.32 -18.44 -23.36
N ALA A 422 25.41 -18.77 -22.72
CA ALA A 422 26.72 -18.74 -23.36
C ALA A 422 26.87 -19.81 -24.46
N ARG A 423 26.32 -21.03 -24.28
CA ARG A 423 26.25 -22.04 -25.36
C ARG A 423 25.36 -21.59 -26.52
N MET A 424 24.24 -20.95 -26.22
CA MET A 424 23.36 -20.36 -27.21
C MET A 424 24.12 -19.33 -28.08
N GLN A 425 24.99 -18.50 -27.47
CA GLN A 425 25.85 -17.57 -28.21
C GLN A 425 26.80 -18.26 -29.18
N GLU A 426 27.30 -19.44 -28.88
CA GLU A 426 28.19 -20.22 -29.78
C GLU A 426 27.42 -20.84 -30.95
N LEU A 427 26.15 -21.17 -30.75
CA LEU A 427 25.31 -21.74 -31.81
C LEU A 427 24.80 -20.70 -32.81
N GLN A 428 25.03 -19.42 -32.56
CA GLN A 428 24.55 -18.31 -33.38
C GLN A 428 24.91 -18.42 -34.87
N PRO A 429 26.17 -18.69 -35.28
CA PRO A 429 26.50 -18.82 -36.69
C PRO A 429 25.68 -19.94 -37.35
N LYS A 430 25.53 -21.11 -36.69
CA LYS A 430 24.73 -22.23 -37.20
C LYS A 430 23.24 -21.89 -37.32
N ILE A 431 22.71 -21.11 -36.34
CA ILE A 431 21.32 -20.62 -36.38
C ILE A 431 21.13 -19.66 -37.55
N GLN A 432 22.10 -18.82 -37.83
CA GLN A 432 22.06 -17.86 -38.94
C GLN A 432 22.10 -18.58 -40.29
N GLU A 433 22.95 -19.57 -40.45
CA GLU A 433 22.98 -20.43 -41.63
C GLU A 433 21.64 -21.13 -41.86
N LEU A 434 21.01 -21.66 -40.81
CA LEU A 434 19.69 -22.31 -40.92
C LEU A 434 18.61 -21.31 -41.33
N ARG A 435 18.64 -20.09 -40.80
CA ARG A 435 17.69 -19.03 -41.16
C ARG A 435 17.84 -18.59 -42.62
N GLU A 436 19.05 -18.46 -43.10
CA GLU A 436 19.32 -18.13 -44.50
C GLU A 436 18.90 -19.28 -45.41
N LYS A 437 19.23 -20.52 -45.04
CA LYS A 437 18.93 -21.72 -45.84
C LYS A 437 17.42 -22.01 -45.99
N TYR A 438 16.64 -21.71 -44.93
CA TYR A 438 15.20 -22.00 -44.90
C TYR A 438 14.35 -20.74 -44.84
N LYS A 439 14.83 -19.61 -45.38
CA LYS A 439 14.19 -18.29 -45.33
C LYS A 439 12.73 -18.33 -45.81
N ASP A 440 12.45 -19.13 -46.85
CA ASP A 440 11.15 -19.23 -47.50
C ASP A 440 10.26 -20.35 -46.92
N ASN A 441 10.77 -21.11 -45.93
CA ASN A 441 10.02 -22.19 -45.28
C ASN A 441 10.17 -22.15 -43.76
N SER A 442 9.30 -21.35 -43.12
CA SER A 442 9.31 -21.13 -41.67
C SER A 442 9.09 -22.43 -40.88
N GLN A 443 8.30 -23.36 -41.38
CA GLN A 443 8.01 -24.63 -40.72
C GLN A 443 9.26 -25.51 -40.64
N LYS A 444 9.96 -25.67 -41.77
CA LYS A 444 11.21 -26.45 -41.84
C LYS A 444 12.33 -25.76 -41.06
N MET A 445 12.41 -24.44 -41.11
CA MET A 445 13.36 -23.67 -40.29
C MET A 445 13.17 -23.96 -38.81
N ASN A 446 11.92 -23.93 -38.28
CA ASN A 446 11.63 -24.20 -36.89
C ASN A 446 11.96 -25.64 -36.48
N GLN A 447 11.68 -26.63 -37.35
CA GLN A 447 12.03 -28.04 -37.14
C GLN A 447 13.55 -28.23 -37.03
N GLU A 448 14.31 -27.67 -37.96
CA GLU A 448 15.77 -27.78 -37.96
C GLU A 448 16.42 -27.03 -36.82
N MET A 449 15.86 -25.89 -36.42
CA MET A 449 16.30 -25.17 -35.22
C MET A 449 16.04 -25.98 -33.94
N ALA A 450 14.86 -26.60 -33.81
CA ALA A 450 14.55 -27.48 -32.68
C ALA A 450 15.48 -28.70 -32.63
N ALA A 451 15.76 -29.31 -33.79
CA ALA A 451 16.72 -30.41 -33.92
C ALA A 451 18.14 -29.98 -33.54
N LEU A 452 18.59 -28.78 -33.96
CA LEU A 452 19.88 -28.21 -33.56
C LEU A 452 19.97 -28.03 -32.05
N TYR A 453 18.95 -27.42 -31.40
CA TYR A 453 18.93 -27.22 -29.94
C TYR A 453 18.96 -28.56 -29.20
N LYS A 454 18.20 -29.54 -29.63
CA LYS A 454 18.19 -30.90 -29.07
C LYS A 454 19.54 -31.60 -29.24
N LYS A 455 20.17 -31.50 -30.42
CA LYS A 455 21.47 -32.08 -30.70
C LYS A 455 22.59 -31.48 -29.83
N GLU A 456 22.59 -30.19 -29.67
CA GLU A 456 23.61 -29.46 -28.88
C GLU A 456 23.29 -29.39 -27.36
N GLY A 457 22.14 -29.94 -26.93
CA GLY A 457 21.73 -30.01 -25.53
C GLY A 457 21.48 -28.62 -24.90
N VAL A 458 20.98 -27.67 -25.71
CA VAL A 458 20.74 -26.28 -25.27
C VAL A 458 19.25 -26.01 -25.21
N ASN A 459 18.83 -25.45 -24.06
CA ASN A 459 17.45 -25.01 -23.87
C ASN A 459 17.33 -23.51 -24.21
N PRO A 460 16.54 -23.11 -25.23
CA PRO A 460 16.37 -21.71 -25.60
C PRO A 460 15.72 -20.87 -24.48
N LEU A 461 14.90 -21.48 -23.61
CA LEU A 461 14.30 -20.83 -22.45
C LEU A 461 15.29 -20.65 -21.28
N GLY A 462 16.48 -21.27 -21.36
CA GLY A 462 17.51 -21.14 -20.32
C GLY A 462 17.97 -19.69 -20.11
N GLY A 463 17.87 -18.84 -21.13
CA GLY A 463 18.27 -17.43 -21.06
C GLY A 463 17.34 -16.54 -20.23
N CYS A 464 16.03 -16.84 -20.15
CA CYS A 464 15.06 -16.06 -19.39
C CYS A 464 14.87 -16.58 -17.96
N LEU A 465 15.41 -17.76 -17.61
CA LEU A 465 15.28 -18.34 -16.28
C LEU A 465 15.78 -17.42 -15.13
N PRO A 466 16.90 -16.67 -15.26
CA PRO A 466 17.31 -15.73 -14.22
C PRO A 466 16.27 -14.64 -13.95
N LEU A 467 15.58 -14.15 -14.98
CA LEU A 467 14.54 -13.14 -14.85
C LEU A 467 13.34 -13.68 -14.09
N LEU A 468 12.87 -14.89 -14.43
CA LEU A 468 11.77 -15.54 -13.74
C LEU A 468 12.11 -15.84 -12.27
N LEU A 469 13.33 -16.27 -11.99
CA LEU A 469 13.79 -16.53 -10.62
C LEU A 469 13.94 -15.24 -9.80
N GLN A 470 14.22 -14.11 -10.44
CA GLN A 470 14.37 -12.81 -9.81
C GLN A 470 13.02 -12.13 -9.51
N LEU A 471 11.93 -12.52 -10.21
CA LEU A 471 10.63 -11.87 -10.08
C LEU A 471 10.06 -11.86 -8.64
N PRO A 472 10.09 -12.97 -7.86
CA PRO A 472 9.65 -12.94 -6.46
C PRO A 472 10.46 -11.97 -5.60
N PHE A 473 11.77 -11.93 -5.79
CA PHE A 473 12.64 -10.98 -5.06
C PHE A 473 12.34 -9.54 -5.46
N PHE A 474 12.07 -9.30 -6.74
CA PHE A 474 11.68 -7.97 -7.22
C PHE A 474 10.37 -7.50 -6.58
N ILE A 475 9.35 -8.35 -6.55
CA ILE A 475 8.05 -8.02 -5.94
C ILE A 475 8.22 -7.75 -4.43
N ALA A 476 9.00 -8.58 -3.73
CA ALA A 476 9.27 -8.39 -2.31
C ALA A 476 10.07 -7.10 -2.03
N MET A 477 11.10 -6.82 -2.83
CA MET A 477 11.89 -5.59 -2.70
C MET A 477 11.09 -4.34 -3.06
N PHE A 478 10.27 -4.42 -4.11
CA PHE A 478 9.33 -3.34 -4.44
C PHE A 478 8.43 -3.00 -3.24
N GLY A 479 7.93 -4.05 -2.59
CA GLY A 479 7.17 -3.91 -1.38
C GLY A 479 7.92 -3.27 -0.24
N LEU A 480 9.13 -3.76 0.02
CA LEU A 480 10.00 -3.26 1.05
C LEU A 480 10.29 -1.76 0.86
N PHE A 481 10.70 -1.34 -0.35
CA PHE A 481 11.08 0.06 -0.59
C PHE A 481 9.91 1.03 -0.59
N ASN A 482 8.70 0.58 -0.91
CA ASN A 482 7.51 1.43 -0.83
C ASN A 482 7.00 1.64 0.60
N ASN A 483 7.21 0.68 1.51
CA ASN A 483 6.52 0.71 2.81
C ASN A 483 7.46 0.62 4.01
N HIS A 484 8.77 0.54 3.80
CA HIS A 484 9.69 0.49 4.93
C HIS A 484 9.86 1.89 5.53
N PHE A 485 9.34 2.06 6.72
CA PHE A 485 9.35 3.32 7.45
C PHE A 485 10.78 3.89 7.61
N ASP A 486 11.75 3.05 7.97
CA ASP A 486 13.13 3.48 8.25
C ASP A 486 13.89 3.99 7.00
N LEU A 487 13.31 3.89 5.80
CA LEU A 487 13.88 4.47 4.57
C LEU A 487 13.44 5.91 4.33
N ARG A 488 12.41 6.38 5.05
CA ARG A 488 11.92 7.75 4.99
C ARG A 488 12.97 8.70 5.57
N GLY A 489 13.40 9.69 4.79
CA GLY A 489 14.48 10.60 5.17
C GLY A 489 15.87 9.95 5.23
N ALA A 490 16.02 8.67 4.89
CA ALA A 490 17.31 7.98 4.91
C ALA A 490 18.19 8.44 3.75
N THR A 491 19.25 9.18 4.06
CA THR A 491 20.20 9.69 3.07
C THR A 491 21.15 8.58 2.60
N PHE A 492 21.31 8.45 1.27
CA PHE A 492 22.33 7.60 0.66
C PHE A 492 23.57 8.41 0.27
N ILE A 493 23.40 9.43 -0.57
CA ILE A 493 24.48 10.32 -1.01
C ILE A 493 24.08 11.75 -0.65
N PRO A 494 24.75 12.38 0.33
CA PRO A 494 24.47 13.77 0.70
C PRO A 494 24.56 14.71 -0.51
N GLY A 495 23.58 15.58 -0.65
CA GLY A 495 23.52 16.54 -1.75
C GLY A 495 22.96 15.99 -3.08
N TRP A 496 22.64 14.68 -3.14
CA TRP A 496 21.97 14.10 -4.30
C TRP A 496 20.78 13.20 -3.89
N VAL A 497 21.04 12.05 -3.25
CA VAL A 497 19.99 11.13 -2.81
C VAL A 497 19.79 11.31 -1.30
N GLY A 498 18.96 12.29 -0.94
CA GLY A 498 18.70 12.68 0.44
C GLY A 498 17.66 11.82 1.15
N ASP A 499 16.74 11.22 0.37
CA ASP A 499 15.67 10.35 0.86
C ASP A 499 15.50 9.13 -0.06
N LEU A 500 15.76 7.94 0.49
CA LEU A 500 15.63 6.68 -0.25
C LEU A 500 14.17 6.29 -0.50
N SER A 501 13.22 6.87 0.21
CA SER A 501 11.79 6.62 0.06
C SER A 501 11.12 7.46 -1.02
N GLN A 502 11.82 8.48 -1.52
CA GLN A 502 11.37 9.42 -2.54
C GLN A 502 12.20 9.27 -3.83
N PRO A 503 11.71 9.75 -4.99
CA PRO A 503 12.53 9.91 -6.18
C PRO A 503 13.71 10.86 -5.95
N ASP A 504 14.80 10.71 -6.72
CA ASP A 504 15.98 11.57 -6.65
C ASP A 504 15.80 12.82 -7.53
N THR A 505 15.24 13.89 -7.00
CA THR A 505 15.07 15.13 -7.74
C THR A 505 16.38 15.92 -7.76
N VAL A 506 16.98 16.10 -8.96
CA VAL A 506 18.22 16.87 -9.16
C VAL A 506 17.97 18.25 -9.76
N ALA A 507 16.84 18.44 -10.43
CA ALA A 507 16.41 19.70 -11.00
C ALA A 507 14.90 19.70 -11.23
N GLU A 508 14.30 20.88 -11.21
CA GLU A 508 12.89 21.09 -11.55
C GLU A 508 12.78 21.82 -12.88
N PHE A 509 11.83 21.39 -13.70
CA PHE A 509 11.48 22.05 -14.94
C PHE A 509 10.35 23.05 -14.68
N GLY A 510 10.39 24.21 -15.32
CA GLY A 510 9.28 25.18 -15.26
C GLY A 510 8.01 24.76 -16.02
N PHE A 511 7.95 23.51 -16.51
CA PHE A 511 6.85 22.95 -17.28
C PHE A 511 6.74 21.44 -17.06
N ASN A 512 5.55 20.90 -17.26
CA ASN A 512 5.28 19.48 -17.07
C ASN A 512 5.54 18.70 -18.38
N ILE A 513 6.40 17.68 -18.32
CA ILE A 513 6.71 16.79 -19.43
C ILE A 513 5.81 15.53 -19.33
N PRO A 514 5.07 15.17 -20.38
CA PRO A 514 4.24 13.97 -20.36
C PRO A 514 5.03 12.72 -19.91
N PHE A 515 4.50 11.95 -18.96
CA PHE A 515 5.07 10.75 -18.34
C PHE A 515 6.30 10.95 -17.44
N ILE A 516 6.92 12.12 -17.44
CA ILE A 516 8.11 12.46 -16.63
C ILE A 516 7.73 13.38 -15.46
N GLY A 517 6.79 14.31 -15.68
CA GLY A 517 6.44 15.33 -14.70
C GLY A 517 7.27 16.60 -14.86
N SER A 518 7.36 17.38 -13.79
CA SER A 518 8.12 18.65 -13.72
C SER A 518 9.52 18.48 -13.13
N GLU A 519 9.92 17.26 -12.75
CA GLU A 519 11.16 16.98 -12.03
C GLU A 519 12.11 16.10 -12.83
N LEU A 520 13.42 16.38 -12.73
CA LEU A 520 14.46 15.56 -13.31
C LEU A 520 15.01 14.58 -12.27
N HIS A 521 14.81 13.29 -12.50
CA HIS A 521 15.38 12.20 -11.69
C HIS A 521 16.54 11.53 -12.43
N LEU A 522 17.72 11.49 -11.80
CA LEU A 522 18.93 10.99 -12.44
C LEU A 522 19.09 9.45 -12.30
N LEU A 523 18.66 8.86 -11.19
CA LEU A 523 18.75 7.41 -10.98
C LEU A 523 17.99 6.61 -12.05
N PRO A 524 16.77 6.96 -12.50
CA PRO A 524 16.12 6.29 -13.62
C PRO A 524 16.92 6.34 -14.92
N VAL A 525 17.63 7.44 -15.20
CA VAL A 525 18.50 7.56 -16.37
C VAL A 525 19.69 6.60 -16.27
N ILE A 526 20.33 6.52 -15.10
CA ILE A 526 21.41 5.57 -14.82
C ILE A 526 20.89 4.12 -14.90
N PHE A 527 19.70 3.88 -14.37
CA PHE A 527 19.04 2.57 -14.50
C PHE A 527 18.87 2.17 -15.98
N LEU A 528 18.32 3.06 -16.82
CA LEU A 528 18.17 2.79 -18.26
C LEU A 528 19.52 2.48 -18.91
N GLY A 529 20.56 3.26 -18.62
CA GLY A 529 21.92 3.03 -19.12
C GLY A 529 22.48 1.66 -18.73
N THR A 530 22.37 1.28 -17.45
CA THR A 530 22.84 -0.02 -16.93
C THR A 530 22.01 -1.17 -17.48
N GLN A 531 20.70 -0.99 -17.66
CA GLN A 531 19.80 -1.99 -18.23
C GLN A 531 20.12 -2.27 -19.69
N LEU A 532 20.33 -1.23 -20.49
CA LEU A 532 20.72 -1.36 -21.89
C LEU A 532 22.11 -2.02 -22.06
N ALA A 533 23.05 -1.64 -21.19
CA ALA A 533 24.38 -2.26 -21.17
C ALA A 533 24.29 -3.76 -20.86
N THR A 534 23.53 -4.13 -19.82
CA THR A 534 23.31 -5.53 -19.44
C THR A 534 22.59 -6.30 -20.53
N SER A 535 21.55 -5.71 -21.13
CA SER A 535 20.82 -6.32 -22.24
C SER A 535 21.72 -6.60 -23.45
N ARG A 536 22.63 -5.66 -23.78
CA ARG A 536 23.63 -5.88 -24.86
C ARG A 536 24.62 -7.00 -24.54
N LEU A 537 25.09 -7.09 -23.29
CA LEU A 537 25.99 -8.18 -22.88
C LEU A 537 25.33 -9.55 -22.92
N MET A 538 24.02 -9.60 -22.67
CA MET A 538 23.22 -10.83 -22.75
C MET A 538 22.77 -11.17 -24.17
N GLN A 539 22.78 -10.21 -25.08
CA GLN A 539 22.41 -10.44 -26.48
C GLN A 539 23.38 -11.38 -27.18
N THR A 540 22.80 -12.17 -28.02
CA THR A 540 23.49 -13.03 -28.96
C THR A 540 23.47 -12.38 -30.34
N SER A 541 24.60 -12.32 -31.03
CA SER A 541 24.77 -11.59 -32.29
C SER A 541 23.82 -12.00 -33.44
N ALA A 542 23.08 -13.09 -33.31
CA ALA A 542 22.13 -13.56 -34.32
C ALA A 542 20.66 -13.32 -34.00
N SER A 543 20.35 -12.67 -32.90
CA SER A 543 18.98 -12.25 -32.61
C SER A 543 18.64 -10.93 -33.31
N SER A 544 18.88 -10.87 -34.63
CA SER A 544 18.64 -9.67 -35.45
C SER A 544 17.16 -9.48 -35.86
N GLY A 545 16.25 -10.30 -35.33
CA GLY A 545 14.81 -10.14 -35.56
C GLY A 545 14.22 -8.94 -34.85
N THR A 546 13.18 -8.33 -35.44
CA THR A 546 12.43 -7.19 -34.86
C THR A 546 11.98 -7.45 -33.42
N GLN A 547 11.55 -8.67 -33.13
CA GLN A 547 11.12 -9.09 -31.79
C GLN A 547 12.22 -8.94 -30.72
N MET A 548 13.45 -9.32 -31.06
CA MET A 548 14.56 -9.18 -30.10
C MET A 548 14.97 -7.72 -29.91
N LYS A 549 14.87 -6.89 -30.94
CA LYS A 549 15.08 -5.44 -30.80
C LYS A 549 14.04 -4.81 -29.86
N ILE A 550 12.80 -5.25 -29.95
CA ILE A 550 11.72 -4.81 -29.04
C ILE A 550 12.08 -5.16 -27.58
N ILE A 551 12.41 -6.40 -27.30
CA ILE A 551 12.76 -6.85 -25.94
C ILE A 551 14.01 -6.13 -25.41
N THR A 552 14.97 -5.82 -26.26
CA THR A 552 16.25 -5.25 -25.85
C THR A 552 16.21 -3.74 -25.65
N TYR A 553 15.45 -3.02 -26.46
CA TYR A 553 15.45 -1.55 -26.48
C TYR A 553 14.10 -0.96 -26.06
N VAL A 554 13.00 -1.49 -26.59
CA VAL A 554 11.67 -0.92 -26.32
C VAL A 554 11.24 -1.24 -24.88
N LEU A 555 11.38 -2.50 -24.45
CA LEU A 555 10.96 -2.90 -23.11
C LEU A 555 11.69 -2.12 -21.99
N PRO A 556 13.04 -1.98 -21.98
CA PRO A 556 13.72 -1.14 -21.00
C PRO A 556 13.30 0.33 -21.04
N THR A 557 13.01 0.86 -22.24
CA THR A 557 12.56 2.25 -22.39
C THR A 557 11.15 2.43 -21.81
N VAL A 558 10.24 1.48 -22.01
CA VAL A 558 8.91 1.50 -21.37
C VAL A 558 9.05 1.42 -19.86
N PHE A 559 9.92 0.54 -19.35
CA PHE A 559 10.19 0.46 -17.91
C PHE A 559 10.76 1.77 -17.34
N PHE A 560 11.60 2.47 -18.08
CA PHE A 560 12.11 3.78 -17.68
C PHE A 560 10.97 4.75 -17.37
N PHE A 561 9.98 4.89 -18.25
CA PHE A 561 8.85 5.79 -18.02
C PHE A 561 7.93 5.31 -16.87
N VAL A 562 7.68 4.00 -16.78
CA VAL A 562 6.84 3.43 -15.71
C VAL A 562 7.47 3.61 -14.33
N LEU A 563 8.80 3.57 -14.27
CA LEU A 563 9.56 3.60 -13.03
C LEU A 563 10.18 4.96 -12.73
N TYR A 564 9.89 5.98 -13.54
CA TYR A 564 10.54 7.29 -13.45
C TYR A 564 10.37 7.93 -12.06
N ASN A 565 9.15 7.91 -11.53
CA ASN A 565 8.79 8.48 -10.23
C ASN A 565 8.84 7.43 -9.09
N MET A 566 9.76 6.46 -9.15
CA MET A 566 9.90 5.45 -8.12
C MET A 566 10.89 5.88 -7.03
N PRO A 567 10.74 5.35 -5.79
CA PRO A 567 11.68 5.59 -4.71
C PRO A 567 13.14 5.31 -5.10
N SER A 568 14.05 6.20 -4.70
CA SER A 568 15.49 6.09 -4.96
C SER A 568 16.08 4.77 -4.48
N GLY A 569 15.60 4.23 -3.35
CA GLY A 569 16.03 2.92 -2.83
C GLY A 569 15.79 1.77 -3.82
N LEU A 570 14.64 1.79 -4.51
CA LEU A 570 14.34 0.79 -5.54
C LEU A 570 15.25 0.95 -6.76
N MET A 571 15.56 2.17 -7.16
CA MET A 571 16.48 2.45 -8.26
C MET A 571 17.91 2.00 -7.93
N VAL A 572 18.40 2.28 -6.73
CA VAL A 572 19.71 1.81 -6.23
C VAL A 572 19.77 0.28 -6.24
N TYR A 573 18.73 -0.39 -5.76
CA TYR A 573 18.62 -1.85 -5.84
C TYR A 573 18.73 -2.36 -7.28
N TRP A 574 18.00 -1.75 -8.21
CA TRP A 574 17.95 -2.23 -9.59
C TRP A 574 19.24 -1.96 -10.35
N ILE A 575 19.82 -0.77 -10.20
CA ILE A 575 21.13 -0.41 -10.77
C ILE A 575 22.20 -1.39 -10.27
N SER A 576 22.25 -1.63 -8.95
CA SER A 576 23.19 -2.57 -8.34
C SER A 576 23.01 -3.99 -8.87
N THR A 577 21.76 -4.43 -9.03
CA THR A 577 21.40 -5.71 -9.63
C THR A 577 21.91 -5.84 -11.07
N ASN A 578 21.74 -4.79 -11.90
CA ASN A 578 22.22 -4.76 -13.27
C ASN A 578 23.74 -4.82 -13.34
N ILE A 579 24.43 -4.02 -12.53
CA ILE A 579 25.91 -3.99 -12.50
C ILE A 579 26.47 -5.36 -12.11
N ILE A 580 25.94 -5.97 -11.03
CA ILE A 580 26.40 -7.30 -10.58
C ILE A 580 26.10 -8.37 -11.64
N THR A 581 24.91 -8.32 -12.28
CA THR A 581 24.54 -9.24 -13.35
C THR A 581 25.46 -9.10 -14.56
N ALA A 582 25.77 -7.87 -14.97
CA ALA A 582 26.71 -7.60 -16.06
C ALA A 582 28.11 -8.13 -15.73
N ALA A 583 28.60 -7.90 -14.50
CA ALA A 583 29.89 -8.41 -14.04
C ALA A 583 29.93 -9.94 -14.03
N GLN A 584 28.88 -10.62 -13.54
CA GLN A 584 28.76 -12.08 -13.55
C GLN A 584 28.75 -12.63 -14.97
N GLN A 585 28.00 -12.01 -15.87
CA GLN A 585 27.93 -12.41 -17.27
C GLN A 585 29.30 -12.23 -17.99
N TYR A 586 29.93 -11.10 -17.77
CA TYR A 586 31.27 -10.82 -18.31
C TYR A 586 32.30 -11.86 -17.83
N TYR A 587 32.33 -12.14 -16.53
CA TYR A 587 33.22 -13.15 -15.95
C TYR A 587 32.98 -14.53 -16.56
N ASN A 588 31.73 -14.98 -16.64
CA ASN A 588 31.39 -16.29 -17.18
C ASN A 588 31.74 -16.42 -18.69
N THR A 589 31.47 -15.37 -19.47
CA THR A 589 31.62 -15.41 -20.93
C THR A 589 33.08 -15.19 -21.37
N LYS A 590 33.77 -14.22 -20.76
CA LYS A 590 35.08 -13.77 -21.26
C LYS A 590 36.26 -14.38 -20.50
N ILE A 591 36.09 -14.78 -19.25
CA ILE A 591 37.22 -15.27 -18.43
C ILE A 591 37.13 -16.78 -18.23
N LYS A 592 36.08 -17.28 -17.62
CA LYS A 592 36.00 -18.70 -17.23
C LYS A 592 35.93 -19.65 -18.40
N ARG A 593 35.17 -19.31 -19.43
CA ARG A 593 34.88 -20.20 -20.55
C ARG A 593 36.04 -20.42 -21.49
N PRO A 594 36.84 -19.42 -21.89
CA PRO A 594 38.07 -19.65 -22.67
C PRO A 594 39.06 -20.55 -21.94
N GLN A 595 39.15 -20.42 -20.61
CA GLN A 595 40.01 -21.29 -19.79
C GLN A 595 39.51 -22.75 -19.81
N GLN A 596 38.22 -22.98 -19.70
CA GLN A 596 37.62 -24.33 -19.76
C GLN A 596 37.81 -24.97 -21.14
N LYS A 597 37.69 -24.20 -22.23
CA LYS A 597 37.93 -24.72 -23.60
C LYS A 597 39.38 -25.12 -23.77
N LYS A 598 40.35 -24.28 -23.37
CA LYS A 598 41.76 -24.62 -23.44
C LYS A 598 42.07 -25.88 -22.64
N ALA A 599 41.56 -26.00 -21.43
CA ALA A 599 41.77 -27.19 -20.60
C ALA A 599 41.15 -28.46 -21.23
N GLN A 600 39.99 -28.37 -21.92
CA GLN A 600 39.38 -29.49 -22.62
C GLN A 600 40.19 -29.88 -23.87
N GLU A 601 40.67 -28.92 -24.64
CA GLU A 601 41.53 -29.16 -25.82
C GLU A 601 42.86 -29.82 -25.41
N GLU A 602 43.48 -29.37 -24.36
CA GLU A 602 44.69 -29.97 -23.78
C GLU A 602 44.45 -31.41 -23.30
N GLN A 603 43.30 -31.67 -22.65
CA GLN A 603 42.93 -33.02 -22.24
C GLN A 603 42.65 -33.93 -23.43
N GLN A 604 41.98 -33.42 -24.46
CA GLN A 604 41.72 -34.19 -25.69
C GLN A 604 43.01 -34.49 -26.46
N GLN A 605 43.92 -33.52 -26.53
CA GLN A 605 45.25 -33.73 -27.13
C GLN A 605 46.05 -34.76 -26.36
N SER A 606 46.04 -34.69 -25.05
CA SER A 606 46.76 -35.64 -24.17
C SER A 606 46.18 -37.06 -24.29
N GLN A 607 44.85 -37.19 -24.39
CA GLN A 607 44.17 -38.48 -24.62
C GLN A 607 44.47 -39.06 -26.02
N LYS A 608 44.47 -38.21 -27.06
CA LYS A 608 44.89 -38.64 -28.42
C LYS A 608 46.34 -39.08 -28.46
N ALA A 609 47.26 -38.36 -27.80
CA ALA A 609 48.66 -38.72 -27.68
C ALA A 609 48.90 -40.03 -26.89
N ARG A 610 48.09 -40.28 -25.83
CA ARG A 610 48.10 -41.56 -25.09
C ARG A 610 47.60 -42.74 -25.93
N LYS A 611 46.59 -42.56 -26.76
CA LYS A 611 46.07 -43.59 -27.67
C LYS A 611 46.96 -43.84 -28.88
N ALA A 612 47.78 -42.86 -29.28
CA ALA A 612 48.72 -42.98 -30.42
C ALA A 612 50.08 -43.63 -30.04
N LYS A 613 50.39 -43.86 -28.74
CA LYS A 613 51.57 -44.65 -28.36
C LYS A 613 51.28 -46.12 -28.58
N PRO A 614 51.99 -46.80 -29.53
CA PRO A 614 51.81 -48.22 -29.76
C PRO A 614 52.20 -49.01 -28.53
N ALA A 615 51.40 -50.03 -28.16
CA ALA A 615 51.78 -51.00 -27.14
C ALA A 615 53.09 -51.62 -27.57
N LYS A 616 54.17 -51.33 -26.84
CA LYS A 616 55.42 -52.07 -27.00
C LYS A 616 55.08 -53.53 -26.68
N ALA A 617 55.11 -54.34 -27.74
CA ALA A 617 55.02 -55.78 -27.63
C ALA A 617 56.09 -56.29 -26.70
N LYS A 618 55.70 -57.11 -25.75
CA LYS A 618 56.59 -58.03 -25.05
C LYS A 618 56.92 -59.22 -25.95
#